data_05efe636cc42483bf4f48f4dd0743d6a
#
_entry.id   05efe636cc42483bf4f48f4dd0743d6a
#
_cell.length_a   1.000
_cell.length_b   1.000
_cell.length_c   1.000
_cell.angle_alpha   90.00
_cell.angle_beta   90.00
_cell.angle_gamma   90.00
#
_symmetry.space_group_name_H-M   'P 1'
#
loop_
_entity.id
_entity.type
_entity.pdbx_description
1 polymer ?
#
loop_
_entity_poly.entity_id
_entity_poly.type
_entity_poly.pdbx_seq_one_letter_code
_entity_poly.pdbx_strand_id
1 'polypeptide(L)' 'VSSWAPGGALASNVEITAATVLRGDIIQVGGRACRVSDLFQLPQGAKQLLFESGELLTINGRTRLVAVRMTRRR' A
#
# COMPACT_ATOMS: atom_id res chain seq x y z
N VAL A 1 -1.26 -6.19 -16.11
CA VAL A 1 -2.63 -6.67 -16.32
C VAL A 1 -3.52 -6.13 -15.24
N SER A 2 -4.56 -5.43 -15.62
CA SER A 2 -5.54 -4.93 -14.66
C SER A 2 -6.62 -5.99 -14.47
N SER A 3 -7.12 -6.09 -13.25
CA SER A 3 -8.19 -7.00 -12.92
C SER A 3 -9.39 -6.19 -12.43
N TRP A 4 -10.57 -6.77 -12.58
CA TRP A 4 -11.81 -6.13 -12.18
C TRP A 4 -12.06 -6.31 -10.69
N ALA A 5 -12.57 -5.24 -10.06
CA ALA A 5 -13.04 -5.26 -8.69
C ALA A 5 -14.48 -4.78 -8.65
N PRO A 6 -15.25 -5.14 -7.62
CA PRO A 6 -16.63 -4.69 -7.47
C PRO A 6 -16.73 -3.16 -7.45
N GLY A 7 -17.84 -2.61 -7.93
CA GLY A 7 -18.09 -1.18 -7.90
C GLY A 7 -17.40 -0.39 -9.00
N GLY A 8 -16.91 -1.05 -10.05
CA GLY A 8 -16.25 -0.37 -11.16
C GLY A 8 -14.83 0.06 -10.88
N ALA A 9 -14.21 -0.43 -9.80
CA ALA A 9 -12.82 -0.16 -9.50
C ALA A 9 -11.90 -1.09 -10.31
N LEU A 10 -10.72 -0.61 -10.64
CA LEU A 10 -9.67 -1.38 -11.29
C LEU A 10 -8.52 -1.57 -10.31
N ALA A 11 -8.01 -2.79 -10.25
CA ALA A 11 -6.81 -3.08 -9.48
C ALA A 11 -5.61 -2.99 -10.39
N SER A 12 -4.58 -2.26 -9.98
CA SER A 12 -3.34 -2.15 -10.74
C SER A 12 -2.14 -2.28 -9.80
N ASN A 13 -1.06 -2.87 -10.34
CA ASN A 13 0.19 -2.96 -9.60
C ASN A 13 0.94 -1.64 -9.73
N VAL A 14 1.38 -1.09 -8.62
CA VAL A 14 2.16 0.14 -8.59
C VAL A 14 3.38 -0.06 -7.71
N GLU A 15 4.50 0.52 -8.11
CA GLU A 15 5.67 0.56 -7.25
C GLU A 15 5.50 1.72 -6.27
N ILE A 16 5.67 1.43 -4.99
CA ILE A 16 5.53 2.44 -3.94
C ILE A 16 6.82 2.57 -3.15
N THR A 17 7.00 3.75 -2.57
CA THR A 17 8.07 4.05 -1.63
C THR A 17 7.43 4.65 -0.38
N ALA A 18 8.26 4.98 0.61
CA ALA A 18 7.76 5.67 1.80
C ALA A 18 7.09 7.00 1.45
N ALA A 19 7.53 7.64 0.35
CA ALA A 19 6.96 8.93 -0.07
C ALA A 19 5.65 8.79 -0.84
N THR A 20 5.41 7.65 -1.48
CA THR A 20 4.29 7.51 -2.42
C THR A 20 3.20 6.54 -1.96
N VAL A 21 3.44 5.77 -0.90
CA VAL A 21 2.44 4.85 -0.36
C VAL A 21 1.20 5.62 0.10
N LEU A 22 0.03 5.06 -0.14
CA LEU A 22 -1.24 5.68 0.21
C LEU A 22 -2.09 4.72 1.03
N ARG A 23 -3.02 5.30 1.80
CA ARG A 23 -4.05 4.50 2.47
C ARG A 23 -4.84 3.73 1.43
N GLY A 24 -5.16 2.49 1.75
CA GLY A 24 -5.88 1.62 0.84
C GLY A 24 -4.98 0.79 -0.07
N ASP A 25 -3.69 1.09 -0.15
CA ASP A 25 -2.76 0.25 -0.90
C ASP A 25 -2.68 -1.13 -0.25
N ILE A 26 -2.61 -2.17 -1.08
CA ILE A 26 -2.54 -3.55 -0.61
C ILE A 26 -1.14 -4.05 -0.89
N ILE A 27 -0.45 -4.47 0.16
CA ILE A 27 0.95 -4.91 0.09
C ILE A 27 1.03 -6.35 0.55
N GLN A 28 1.82 -7.16 -0.15
CA GLN A 28 2.09 -8.54 0.28
C GLN A 28 3.10 -8.52 1.43
N VAL A 29 2.70 -9.04 2.58
CA VAL A 29 3.54 -9.15 3.76
C VAL A 29 3.49 -10.57 4.26
N GLY A 30 4.62 -11.28 4.20
CA GLY A 30 4.68 -12.67 4.64
C GLY A 30 3.71 -13.58 3.89
N GLY A 31 3.50 -13.33 2.60
CA GLY A 31 2.59 -14.12 1.79
C GLY A 31 1.13 -13.76 1.92
N ARG A 32 0.80 -12.73 2.70
CA ARG A 32 -0.59 -12.27 2.88
C ARG A 32 -0.75 -10.88 2.29
N ALA A 33 -1.92 -10.62 1.71
CA ALA A 33 -2.27 -9.30 1.22
C ALA A 33 -2.76 -8.46 2.41
N CYS A 34 -2.06 -7.35 2.67
CA CYS A 34 -2.35 -6.48 3.81
C CYS A 34 -2.71 -5.09 3.30
N ARG A 35 -3.87 -4.60 3.68
CA ARG A 35 -4.33 -3.28 3.26
C ARG A 35 -3.91 -2.22 4.27
N VAL A 36 -3.35 -1.14 3.76
CA VAL A 36 -2.89 -0.02 4.60
C VAL A 36 -4.10 0.78 5.07
N SER A 37 -4.26 0.87 6.39
CA SER A 37 -5.34 1.67 6.98
C SER A 37 -4.85 3.05 7.43
N ASP A 38 -3.57 3.18 7.78
CA ASP A 38 -3.02 4.47 8.18
C ASP A 38 -1.52 4.53 7.92
N LEU A 39 -0.99 5.74 7.93
CA LEU A 39 0.41 6.03 7.65
C LEU A 39 0.94 7.00 8.69
N PHE A 40 2.15 6.75 9.19
CA PHE A 40 2.79 7.63 10.17
C PHE A 40 4.17 8.04 9.66
N GLN A 41 4.39 9.33 9.54
CA GLN A 41 5.68 9.86 9.10
C GLN A 41 6.72 9.68 10.21
N LEU A 42 7.88 9.14 9.83
CA LEU A 42 9.01 8.95 10.74
C LEU A 42 10.18 9.80 10.26
N PRO A 43 11.22 9.99 11.11
CA PRO A 43 12.40 10.75 10.70
C PRO A 43 13.10 10.14 9.49
N GLN A 44 13.84 10.97 8.75
CA GLN A 44 14.69 10.56 7.64
C GLN A 44 13.93 9.94 6.46
N GLY A 45 12.68 10.38 6.25
CA GLY A 45 11.88 9.92 5.14
C GLY A 45 11.30 8.52 5.31
N ALA A 46 11.44 7.93 6.50
CA ALA A 46 10.83 6.64 6.80
C ALA A 46 9.33 6.81 7.06
N LYS A 47 8.58 5.71 6.97
CA LYS A 47 7.16 5.73 7.24
C LYS A 47 6.75 4.41 7.89
N GLN A 48 5.84 4.50 8.84
CA GLN A 48 5.25 3.31 9.46
C GLN A 48 3.86 3.13 8.89
N LEU A 49 3.58 1.90 8.45
CA LEU A 49 2.29 1.53 7.87
C LEU A 49 1.51 0.74 8.89
N LEU A 50 0.28 1.13 9.14
CA LEU A 50 -0.67 0.36 9.94
C LEU A 50 -1.62 -0.32 8.98
N PHE A 51 -1.71 -1.64 9.06
CA PHE A 51 -2.60 -2.42 8.24
C PHE A 51 -3.95 -2.65 8.93
N GLU A 52 -4.96 -2.98 8.16
CA GLU A 52 -6.30 -3.26 8.71
C GLU A 52 -6.30 -4.40 9.71
N SER A 53 -5.36 -5.32 9.58
CA SER A 53 -5.17 -6.42 10.53
C SER A 53 -4.64 -5.97 11.88
N GLY A 54 -4.16 -4.74 12.01
CA GLY A 54 -3.51 -4.24 13.21
C GLY A 54 -2.00 -4.38 13.20
N GLU A 55 -1.44 -5.04 12.18
CA GLU A 55 0.00 -5.18 12.07
C GLU A 55 0.65 -3.87 11.61
N LEU A 56 1.91 -3.69 12.00
CA LEU A 56 2.70 -2.52 11.65
C LEU A 56 3.90 -2.94 10.81
N LEU A 57 4.23 -2.12 9.83
CA LEU A 57 5.43 -2.30 9.02
C LEU A 57 6.12 -0.95 8.88
N THR A 58 7.41 -0.90 9.21
CA THR A 58 8.21 0.30 9.03
C THR A 58 9.04 0.16 7.76
N ILE A 59 8.95 1.14 6.87
CA ILE A 59 9.76 1.20 5.68
C ILE A 59 10.61 2.46 5.71
N ASN A 60 11.84 2.34 5.21
CA ASN A 60 12.74 3.50 5.15
C ASN A 60 12.57 4.24 3.81
N GLY A 61 13.27 5.36 3.67
CA GLY A 61 13.14 6.19 2.47
C GLY A 61 13.62 5.52 1.17
N ARG A 62 14.37 4.43 1.27
CA ARG A 62 14.89 3.69 0.11
C ARG A 62 14.11 2.43 -0.21
N THR A 63 13.21 2.04 0.66
CA THR A 63 12.42 0.82 0.46
C THR A 63 11.49 1.01 -0.74
N ARG A 64 11.49 0.02 -1.63
CA ARG A 64 10.56 -0.04 -2.76
C ARG A 64 9.75 -1.31 -2.67
N LEU A 65 8.46 -1.18 -2.80
CA LEU A 65 7.53 -2.30 -2.70
C LEU A 65 6.55 -2.21 -3.86
N VAL A 66 5.98 -3.35 -4.20
CA VAL A 66 4.88 -3.39 -5.17
C VAL A 66 3.58 -3.52 -4.39
N ALA A 67 2.65 -2.62 -4.65
CA ALA A 67 1.34 -2.62 -4.04
C ALA A 67 0.27 -2.76 -5.10
N VAL A 68 -0.88 -3.25 -4.70
CA VAL A 68 -2.08 -3.21 -5.53
C VAL A 68 -2.88 -1.99 -5.12
N ARG A 69 -3.15 -1.12 -6.06
CA ARG A 69 -3.92 0.10 -5.82
C ARG A 69 -5.22 0.04 -6.57
N MET A 70 -6.30 0.29 -5.84
CA MET A 70 -7.63 0.31 -6.42
C MET A 70 -7.92 1.71 -6.94
N THR A 71 -8.22 1.82 -8.22
CA THR A 71 -8.54 3.10 -8.86
C THR A 71 -9.98 3.06 -9.31
N ARG A 72 -10.77 4.04 -8.89
CA ARG A 72 -12.16 4.11 -9.31
C ARG A 72 -12.21 4.52 -10.77
N ARG A 73 -12.96 3.77 -11.55
CA ARG A 73 -13.21 4.08 -12.96
C ARG A 73 -14.25 5.17 -13.05
N ARG A 74 -14.03 6.11 -13.96
CA ARG A 74 -15.03 7.13 -14.28
C ARG A 74 -15.68 6.84 -15.62
#